data_d341f10dd211e1a552da223404570d42
#
_entry.id   d341f10dd211e1a552da223404570d42
#
_cell.length_a   1.000
_cell.length_b   1.000
_cell.length_c   1.000
_cell.angle_alpha   90.00
_cell.angle_beta   90.00
_cell.angle_gamma   90.00
#
_symmetry.space_group_name_H-M   'P 1'
#
loop_
_entity.id
_entity.type
_entity.pdbx_description
1 polymer ?
#
loop_
_entity_poly.entity_id
_entity_poly.type
_entity_poly.pdbx_seq_one_letter_code
_entity_poly.pdbx_strand_id
1 'polypeptide(L)'
;MNPYDIVGILIAPLPILALLASMALSLAILYVIARRAFVQIRMARIATGYLGVLLSMAFVSAAILATNGGLTPGNFIGFVVLFAYMACWMVAVIVLPLVIALTARGRGIVGWVLLAGCVVGTPVFTVSTYLISSRDIGNVTAQQWAYDLLSGVMLVAIISGAFSIGARLPWTKSI
;
A
#
# COMPACT_ATOMS: atom_id res chain seq x y z
N MET A 1 -22.95 29.87 -5.26
CA MET A 1 -22.03 28.70 -5.36
C MET A 1 -20.96 29.05 -6.37
N ASN A 2 -19.71 29.10 -5.94
CA ASN A 2 -18.60 29.51 -6.80
C ASN A 2 -18.33 28.39 -7.83
N PRO A 3 -18.09 28.68 -9.14
CA PRO A 3 -17.82 27.64 -10.14
C PRO A 3 -16.64 26.71 -9.75
N TYR A 4 -15.71 27.19 -8.94
CA TYR A 4 -14.60 26.38 -8.40
C TYR A 4 -15.06 25.32 -7.39
N ASP A 5 -16.18 25.54 -6.65
CA ASP A 5 -16.74 24.57 -5.70
C ASP A 5 -17.37 23.38 -6.44
N ILE A 6 -18.00 23.66 -7.59
CA ILE A 6 -18.63 22.63 -8.42
C ILE A 6 -17.58 21.72 -9.05
N VAL A 7 -16.49 22.32 -9.57
CA VAL A 7 -15.35 21.56 -10.14
C VAL A 7 -14.67 20.70 -9.06
N GLY A 8 -14.49 21.23 -7.85
CA GLY A 8 -13.96 20.48 -6.73
C GLY A 8 -14.80 19.26 -6.35
N ILE A 9 -16.13 19.41 -6.30
CA ILE A 9 -17.07 18.31 -6.00
C ILE A 9 -17.05 17.24 -7.10
N LEU A 10 -16.90 17.63 -8.37
CA LEU A 10 -16.87 16.70 -9.50
C LEU A 10 -15.53 15.94 -9.61
N ILE A 11 -14.43 16.57 -9.21
CA ILE A 11 -13.08 15.98 -9.28
C ILE A 11 -12.78 15.10 -8.04
N ALA A 12 -13.38 15.39 -6.89
CA ALA A 12 -13.16 14.67 -5.65
C ALA A 12 -13.32 13.13 -5.75
N PRO A 13 -14.28 12.55 -6.47
CA PRO A 13 -14.41 11.10 -6.61
C PRO A 13 -13.44 10.47 -7.61
N LEU A 14 -12.82 11.24 -8.50
CA LEU A 14 -11.93 10.73 -9.56
C LEU A 14 -10.75 9.90 -9.03
N PRO A 15 -9.98 10.34 -8.01
CA PRO A 15 -8.90 9.53 -7.46
C PRO A 15 -9.41 8.24 -6.80
N ILE A 16 -10.59 8.26 -6.18
CA ILE A 16 -11.19 7.07 -5.58
C ILE A 16 -11.62 6.09 -6.67
N LEU A 17 -12.24 6.57 -7.74
CA LEU A 17 -12.62 5.74 -8.88
C LEU A 17 -11.40 5.16 -9.59
N ALA A 18 -10.34 5.94 -9.79
CA ALA A 18 -9.08 5.48 -10.36
C ALA A 18 -8.42 4.40 -9.48
N LEU A 19 -8.47 4.56 -8.15
CA LEU A 19 -8.00 3.55 -7.22
C LEU A 19 -8.80 2.25 -7.35
N LEU A 20 -10.12 2.33 -7.29
CA LEU A 20 -10.99 1.16 -7.41
C LEU A 20 -10.82 0.46 -8.75
N ALA A 21 -10.69 1.23 -9.84
CA ALA A 21 -10.44 0.69 -11.17
C ALA A 21 -9.08 -0.01 -11.27
N SER A 22 -8.02 0.58 -10.72
CA SER A 22 -6.68 -0.04 -10.69
C SER A 22 -6.64 -1.29 -9.83
N MET A 23 -7.35 -1.31 -8.70
CA MET A 23 -7.50 -2.51 -7.87
C MET A 23 -8.27 -3.61 -8.61
N ALA A 24 -9.40 -3.28 -9.23
CA ALA A 24 -10.19 -4.24 -9.98
C ALA A 24 -9.41 -4.81 -11.16
N LEU A 25 -8.68 -3.97 -11.90
CA LEU A 25 -7.83 -4.39 -13.02
C LEU A 25 -6.71 -5.31 -12.55
N SER A 26 -6.01 -4.95 -11.47
CA SER A 26 -4.96 -5.77 -10.86
C SER A 26 -5.50 -7.13 -10.43
N LEU A 27 -6.65 -7.18 -9.76
CA LEU A 27 -7.32 -8.42 -9.36
C LEU A 27 -7.73 -9.26 -10.58
N ALA A 28 -8.25 -8.63 -11.64
CA ALA A 28 -8.63 -9.33 -12.86
C ALA A 28 -7.43 -9.95 -13.56
N ILE A 29 -6.33 -9.19 -13.71
CA ILE A 29 -5.08 -9.68 -14.30
C ILE A 29 -4.53 -10.86 -13.48
N LEU A 30 -4.49 -10.74 -12.16
CA LEU A 30 -4.02 -11.79 -11.28
C LEU A 30 -4.91 -13.03 -11.32
N TYR A 31 -6.22 -12.84 -11.43
CA TYR A 31 -7.15 -13.94 -11.57
C TYR A 31 -6.90 -14.72 -12.88
N VAL A 32 -6.64 -14.02 -13.98
CA VAL A 32 -6.35 -14.67 -15.28
C VAL A 32 -5.01 -15.41 -15.24
N ILE A 33 -3.96 -14.79 -14.72
CA ILE A 33 -2.60 -15.33 -14.73
C ILE A 33 -2.41 -16.45 -13.69
N ALA A 34 -2.97 -16.28 -12.51
CA ALA A 34 -2.72 -17.13 -11.37
C ALA A 34 -4.01 -17.73 -10.76
N ARG A 35 -4.96 -18.10 -11.61
CA ARG A 35 -6.30 -18.58 -11.20
C ARG A 35 -6.27 -19.64 -10.11
N ARG A 36 -5.38 -20.63 -10.22
CA ARG A 36 -5.27 -21.72 -9.23
C ARG A 36 -4.80 -21.21 -7.86
N ALA A 37 -3.82 -20.33 -7.84
CA ALA A 37 -3.29 -19.74 -6.61
C ALA A 37 -4.27 -18.72 -6.00
N PHE A 38 -4.98 -17.98 -6.85
CA PHE A 38 -5.97 -16.99 -6.43
C PHE A 38 -7.17 -17.66 -5.73
N VAL A 39 -7.64 -18.79 -6.23
CA VAL A 39 -8.72 -19.57 -5.60
C VAL A 39 -8.31 -20.14 -4.24
N GLN A 40 -7.02 -20.44 -4.03
CA GLN A 40 -6.51 -20.88 -2.74
C GLN A 40 -6.55 -19.78 -1.67
N ILE A 41 -6.48 -18.52 -2.07
CA ILE A 41 -6.58 -17.38 -1.15
C ILE A 41 -8.04 -16.92 -1.12
N ARG A 42 -8.77 -17.27 -0.07
CA ARG A 42 -10.17 -16.87 0.09
C ARG A 42 -10.29 -15.35 0.01
N MET A 43 -11.26 -14.82 -0.75
CA MET A 43 -11.54 -13.39 -0.86
C MET A 43 -11.68 -12.68 0.50
N ALA A 44 -12.27 -13.36 1.49
CA ALA A 44 -12.36 -12.86 2.86
C ALA A 44 -10.98 -12.54 3.47
N ARG A 45 -9.93 -13.31 3.15
CA ARG A 45 -8.56 -13.05 3.63
C ARG A 45 -7.96 -11.82 2.95
N ILE A 46 -8.26 -11.60 1.69
CA ILE A 46 -7.82 -10.40 0.98
C ILE A 46 -8.50 -9.17 1.61
N ALA A 47 -9.81 -9.23 1.84
CA ALA A 47 -10.55 -8.14 2.47
C ALA A 47 -10.03 -7.82 3.89
N THR A 48 -9.79 -8.85 4.72
CA THR A 48 -9.20 -8.64 6.06
C THR A 48 -7.76 -8.15 6.00
N GLY A 49 -6.99 -8.52 4.97
CA GLY A 49 -5.67 -7.95 4.69
C GLY A 49 -5.73 -6.45 4.41
N TYR A 50 -6.63 -6.00 3.54
CA TYR A 50 -6.85 -4.58 3.29
C TYR A 50 -7.32 -3.83 4.54
N LEU A 51 -8.22 -4.41 5.33
CA LEU A 51 -8.65 -3.81 6.60
C LEU A 51 -7.47 -3.62 7.56
N GLY A 52 -6.59 -4.62 7.66
CA GLY A 52 -5.36 -4.53 8.47
C GLY A 52 -4.47 -3.37 8.03
N VAL A 53 -4.31 -3.17 6.71
CA VAL A 53 -3.55 -2.04 6.15
C VAL A 53 -4.22 -0.70 6.48
N LEU A 54 -5.52 -0.58 6.31
CA LEU A 54 -6.25 0.65 6.63
C LEU A 54 -6.10 1.04 8.10
N LEU A 55 -6.24 0.07 9.01
CA LEU A 55 -6.04 0.30 10.44
C LEU A 55 -4.60 0.72 10.78
N SER A 56 -3.60 0.09 10.16
CA SER A 56 -2.20 0.45 10.37
C SER A 56 -1.89 1.85 9.84
N MET A 57 -2.47 2.26 8.70
CA MET A 57 -2.31 3.61 8.16
C MET A 57 -3.00 4.67 9.02
N ALA A 58 -4.15 4.37 9.61
CA ALA A 58 -4.79 5.25 10.58
C ALA A 58 -3.89 5.45 11.82
N PHE A 59 -3.28 4.37 12.32
CA PHE A 59 -2.33 4.46 13.44
C PHE A 59 -1.08 5.27 13.08
N VAL A 60 -0.46 5.03 11.93
CA VAL A 60 0.70 5.78 11.44
C VAL A 60 0.36 7.27 11.29
N SER A 61 -0.81 7.58 10.71
CA SER A 61 -1.28 8.97 10.57
C SER A 61 -1.44 9.65 11.93
N ALA A 62 -2.03 8.97 12.89
CA ALA A 62 -2.18 9.49 14.26
C ALA A 62 -0.82 9.76 14.93
N ALA A 63 0.13 8.81 14.78
CA ALA A 63 1.47 8.95 15.33
C ALA A 63 2.23 10.14 14.73
N ILE A 64 2.20 10.31 13.40
CA ILE A 64 2.84 11.42 12.71
C ILE A 64 2.26 12.77 13.15
N LEU A 65 0.93 12.87 13.22
CA LEU A 65 0.28 14.11 13.61
C LEU A 65 0.48 14.44 15.09
N ALA A 66 0.51 13.43 15.96
CA ALA A 66 0.79 13.63 17.38
C ALA A 66 2.21 14.16 17.62
N THR A 67 3.21 13.63 16.90
CA THR A 67 4.60 14.08 17.03
C THR A 67 4.82 15.49 16.47
N ASN A 68 4.05 15.90 15.46
CA ASN A 68 4.17 17.22 14.85
C ASN A 68 3.21 18.28 15.44
N GLY A 69 2.48 17.97 16.50
CA GLY A 69 1.55 18.90 17.14
C GLY A 69 0.34 19.30 16.29
N GLY A 70 0.11 18.60 15.16
CA GLY A 70 -0.94 18.91 14.18
C GLY A 70 -2.19 18.03 14.31
N LEU A 71 -2.43 17.39 15.44
CA LEU A 71 -3.56 16.47 15.63
C LEU A 71 -4.89 17.23 15.75
N THR A 72 -5.46 17.57 14.60
CA THR A 72 -6.85 18.05 14.49
C THR A 72 -7.68 17.01 13.76
N PRO A 73 -9.02 16.94 13.98
CA PRO A 73 -9.88 15.99 13.28
C PRO A 73 -9.77 16.08 11.74
N GLY A 74 -9.71 17.30 11.20
CA GLY A 74 -9.58 17.53 9.76
C GLY A 74 -8.25 17.03 9.19
N ASN A 75 -7.13 17.36 9.84
CA ASN A 75 -5.82 16.90 9.44
C ASN A 75 -5.73 15.37 9.55
N PHE A 76 -6.25 14.79 10.62
CA PHE A 76 -6.25 13.35 10.82
C PHE A 76 -6.98 12.63 9.67
N ILE A 77 -8.20 13.05 9.36
CA ILE A 77 -8.97 12.46 8.24
C ILE A 77 -8.22 12.62 6.92
N GLY A 78 -7.67 13.80 6.63
CA GLY A 78 -6.92 14.06 5.41
C GLY A 78 -5.69 13.14 5.27
N PHE A 79 -4.90 13.00 6.35
CA PHE A 79 -3.75 12.10 6.36
C PHE A 79 -4.14 10.63 6.24
N VAL A 80 -5.17 10.18 6.95
CA VAL A 80 -5.67 8.80 6.86
C VAL A 80 -6.10 8.49 5.43
N VAL A 81 -6.86 9.38 4.78
CA VAL A 81 -7.31 9.19 3.40
C VAL A 81 -6.13 9.12 2.44
N LEU A 82 -5.16 10.03 2.57
CA LEU A 82 -3.97 10.05 1.73
C LEU A 82 -3.13 8.78 1.88
N PHE A 83 -2.79 8.40 3.13
CA PHE A 83 -1.98 7.21 3.38
C PHE A 83 -2.73 5.92 3.03
N ALA A 84 -4.03 5.85 3.30
CA ALA A 84 -4.86 4.73 2.90
C ALA A 84 -4.91 4.56 1.38
N TYR A 85 -5.05 5.67 0.64
CA TYR A 85 -5.01 5.67 -0.82
C TYR A 85 -3.70 5.07 -1.34
N MET A 86 -2.56 5.60 -0.89
CA MET A 86 -1.23 5.12 -1.30
C MET A 86 -1.00 3.66 -0.91
N ALA A 87 -1.38 3.28 0.32
CA ALA A 87 -1.20 1.93 0.82
C ALA A 87 -2.08 0.90 0.08
N CYS A 88 -3.34 1.22 -0.20
CA CYS A 88 -4.21 0.35 -0.97
C CYS A 88 -3.70 0.12 -2.39
N TRP A 89 -3.15 1.16 -3.02
CA TRP A 89 -2.54 1.04 -4.33
C TRP A 89 -1.29 0.13 -4.29
N MET A 90 -0.42 0.30 -3.30
CA MET A 90 0.74 -0.58 -3.09
C MET A 90 0.34 -2.03 -2.85
N VAL A 91 -0.71 -2.25 -2.04
CA VAL A 91 -1.22 -3.61 -1.83
C VAL A 91 -1.70 -4.23 -3.13
N ALA A 92 -2.48 -3.50 -3.92
CA ALA A 92 -3.03 -4.00 -5.18
C ALA A 92 -1.94 -4.35 -6.21
N VAL A 93 -0.91 -3.51 -6.33
CA VAL A 93 0.09 -3.63 -7.40
C VAL A 93 1.31 -4.45 -6.99
N ILE A 94 1.68 -4.46 -5.71
CA ILE A 94 2.91 -5.10 -5.23
C ILE A 94 2.60 -6.26 -4.29
N VAL A 95 1.94 -5.99 -3.15
CA VAL A 95 1.83 -6.96 -2.06
C VAL A 95 0.96 -8.15 -2.47
N LEU A 96 -0.19 -7.90 -3.05
CA LEU A 96 -1.13 -8.96 -3.44
C LEU A 96 -0.56 -9.87 -4.55
N PRO A 97 0.05 -9.36 -5.64
CA PRO A 97 0.75 -10.21 -6.61
C PRO A 97 1.85 -11.07 -5.98
N LEU A 98 2.65 -10.50 -5.07
CA LEU A 98 3.68 -11.23 -4.34
C LEU A 98 3.10 -12.33 -3.46
N VAL A 99 2.04 -12.04 -2.71
CA VAL A 99 1.35 -13.03 -1.86
C VAL A 99 0.84 -14.19 -2.70
N ILE A 100 0.20 -13.90 -3.84
CA ILE A 100 -0.30 -14.92 -4.76
C ILE A 100 0.84 -15.77 -5.34
N ALA A 101 1.90 -15.12 -5.82
CA ALA A 101 3.06 -15.81 -6.40
C ALA A 101 3.80 -16.68 -5.37
N LEU A 102 3.97 -16.19 -4.13
CA LEU A 102 4.61 -16.92 -3.05
C LEU A 102 3.74 -18.08 -2.56
N THR A 103 2.43 -17.89 -2.47
CA THR A 103 1.48 -18.95 -2.10
C THR A 103 1.47 -20.06 -3.15
N ALA A 104 1.47 -19.71 -4.43
CA ALA A 104 1.57 -20.68 -5.52
C ALA A 104 2.84 -21.54 -5.45
N ARG A 105 3.93 -21.00 -4.89
CA ARG A 105 5.19 -21.72 -4.69
C ARG A 105 5.33 -22.39 -3.31
N GLY A 106 4.26 -22.43 -2.53
CA GLY A 106 4.28 -22.97 -1.17
C GLY A 106 5.14 -22.16 -0.18
N ARG A 107 5.41 -20.89 -0.50
CA ARG A 107 6.19 -19.95 0.32
C ARG A 107 5.35 -18.78 0.84
N GLY A 108 4.03 -18.93 0.89
CA GLY A 108 3.10 -17.87 1.33
C GLY A 108 3.11 -17.66 2.84
N ILE A 109 4.29 -17.47 3.44
CA ILE A 109 4.45 -17.14 4.86
C ILE A 109 4.79 -15.66 5.03
N VAL A 110 4.45 -15.10 6.19
CA VAL A 110 4.64 -13.67 6.52
C VAL A 110 6.06 -13.20 6.23
N GLY A 111 7.07 -13.96 6.65
CA GLY A 111 8.48 -13.58 6.47
C GLY A 111 8.89 -13.39 5.01
N TRP A 112 8.46 -14.30 4.11
CA TRP A 112 8.75 -14.16 2.68
C TRP A 112 8.00 -12.99 2.04
N VAL A 113 6.77 -12.72 2.47
CA VAL A 113 5.98 -11.59 1.97
C VAL A 113 6.61 -10.27 2.40
N LEU A 114 7.06 -10.16 3.66
CA LEU A 114 7.79 -8.99 4.15
C LEU A 114 9.09 -8.77 3.38
N LEU A 115 9.91 -9.79 3.24
CA LEU A 115 11.21 -9.69 2.56
C LEU A 115 11.01 -9.31 1.08
N ALA A 116 10.15 -10.02 0.37
CA ALA A 116 9.88 -9.73 -1.03
C ALA A 116 9.21 -8.35 -1.21
N GLY A 117 8.31 -7.97 -0.29
CA GLY A 117 7.69 -6.65 -0.25
C GLY A 117 8.74 -5.56 -0.11
N CYS A 118 9.66 -5.67 0.84
CA CYS A 118 10.74 -4.70 1.02
C CYS A 118 11.68 -4.63 -0.19
N VAL A 119 12.09 -5.78 -0.74
CA VAL A 119 13.03 -5.81 -1.88
C VAL A 119 12.42 -5.22 -3.16
N VAL A 120 11.17 -5.53 -3.45
CA VAL A 120 10.50 -5.07 -4.67
C VAL A 120 9.75 -3.76 -4.45
N GLY A 121 9.06 -3.63 -3.32
CA GLY A 121 8.19 -2.50 -3.03
C GLY A 121 8.95 -1.22 -2.74
N THR A 122 10.08 -1.29 -2.03
CA THR A 122 10.85 -0.09 -1.68
C THR A 122 11.37 0.67 -2.90
N PRO A 123 12.06 0.04 -3.87
CA PRO A 123 12.49 0.74 -5.08
C PRO A 123 11.32 1.34 -5.86
N VAL A 124 10.23 0.58 -6.02
CA VAL A 124 9.05 1.05 -6.74
C VAL A 124 8.41 2.24 -6.03
N PHE A 125 8.29 2.19 -4.69
CA PHE A 125 7.76 3.29 -3.90
C PHE A 125 8.64 4.54 -4.02
N THR A 126 9.95 4.39 -3.82
CA THR A 126 10.91 5.51 -3.88
C THR A 126 10.89 6.18 -5.25
N VAL A 127 11.01 5.39 -6.34
CA VAL A 127 10.96 5.93 -7.70
C VAL A 127 9.61 6.62 -7.98
N SER A 128 8.50 6.02 -7.57
CA SER A 128 7.16 6.61 -7.74
C SER A 128 7.03 7.95 -7.00
N THR A 129 7.59 8.05 -5.80
CA THR A 129 7.58 9.30 -5.02
C THR A 129 8.35 10.40 -5.73
N TYR A 130 9.50 10.10 -6.31
CA TYR A 130 10.27 11.08 -7.11
C TYR A 130 9.52 11.52 -8.37
N LEU A 131 8.92 10.59 -9.09
CA LEU A 131 8.15 10.91 -10.30
C LEU A 131 6.93 11.78 -9.98
N ILE A 132 6.21 11.49 -8.90
CA ILE A 132 5.01 12.25 -8.51
C ILE A 132 5.38 13.64 -7.95
N SER A 133 6.47 13.74 -7.18
CA SER A 133 6.89 15.00 -6.58
C SER A 133 7.61 15.94 -7.57
N SER A 134 7.79 15.52 -8.82
CA SER A 134 8.56 16.25 -9.84
C SER A 134 9.95 16.68 -9.35
N ARG A 135 10.51 15.95 -8.38
CA ARG A 135 11.87 16.23 -7.89
C ARG A 135 12.88 15.87 -8.96
N ASP A 136 13.82 16.76 -9.17
CA ASP A 136 14.93 16.50 -10.07
C ASP A 136 15.86 15.46 -9.44
N ILE A 137 15.79 14.23 -9.97
CA ILE A 137 16.57 13.09 -9.49
C ILE A 137 18.08 13.37 -9.56
N GLY A 138 18.51 14.20 -10.48
CA GLY A 138 19.93 14.57 -10.66
C GLY A 138 20.50 15.41 -9.52
N ASN A 139 19.66 16.10 -8.74
CA ASN A 139 20.07 16.99 -7.66
C ASN A 139 19.91 16.40 -6.26
N VAL A 140 19.53 15.12 -6.16
CA VAL A 140 19.31 14.45 -4.86
C VAL A 140 20.62 14.01 -4.25
N THR A 141 20.89 14.42 -3.02
CA THR A 141 22.11 14.01 -2.29
C THR A 141 22.04 12.53 -1.87
N ALA A 142 23.20 11.90 -1.72
CA ALA A 142 23.26 10.50 -1.23
C ALA A 142 22.57 10.32 0.14
N GLN A 143 22.67 11.33 1.01
CA GLN A 143 22.00 11.31 2.30
C GLN A 143 20.48 11.31 2.16
N GLN A 144 19.95 12.10 1.24
CA GLN A 144 18.52 12.18 0.97
C GLN A 144 18.00 10.87 0.37
N TRP A 145 18.76 10.26 -0.56
CA TRP A 145 18.47 8.92 -1.06
C TRP A 145 18.39 7.88 0.06
N ALA A 146 19.34 7.90 1.00
CA ALA A 146 19.36 6.98 2.13
C ALA A 146 18.12 7.15 3.04
N TYR A 147 17.72 8.40 3.33
CA TYR A 147 16.50 8.68 4.10
C TYR A 147 15.24 8.22 3.39
N ASP A 148 15.11 8.49 2.10
CA ASP A 148 13.93 8.13 1.31
C ASP A 148 13.82 6.60 1.16
N LEU A 149 14.95 5.91 0.97
CA LEU A 149 14.98 4.44 0.97
C LEU A 149 14.61 3.86 2.33
N LEU A 150 15.15 4.39 3.42
CA LEU A 150 14.84 3.90 4.77
C LEU A 150 13.35 4.10 5.10
N SER A 151 12.81 5.27 4.82
CA SER A 151 11.38 5.55 5.02
C SER A 151 10.51 4.66 4.13
N GLY A 152 10.93 4.42 2.90
CA GLY A 152 10.29 3.48 1.98
C GLY A 152 10.28 2.04 2.52
N VAL A 153 11.41 1.54 3.02
CA VAL A 153 11.49 0.21 3.66
C VAL A 153 10.52 0.11 4.83
N MET A 154 10.52 1.10 5.72
CA MET A 154 9.64 1.10 6.89
C MET A 154 8.16 1.09 6.48
N LEU A 155 7.76 1.93 5.54
CA LEU A 155 6.38 2.01 5.09
C LEU A 155 5.94 0.72 4.39
N VAL A 156 6.77 0.19 3.49
CA VAL A 156 6.48 -1.08 2.78
C VAL A 156 6.43 -2.26 3.74
N ALA A 157 7.30 -2.30 4.75
CA ALA A 157 7.28 -3.33 5.79
C ALA A 157 5.97 -3.26 6.61
N ILE A 158 5.53 -2.06 7.00
CA ILE A 158 4.27 -1.86 7.71
C ILE A 158 3.10 -2.35 6.86
N ILE A 159 3.02 -1.92 5.59
CA ILE A 159 1.94 -2.30 4.67
C ILE A 159 1.92 -3.82 4.43
N SER A 160 3.08 -4.41 4.09
CA SER A 160 3.19 -5.85 3.82
C SER A 160 2.93 -6.69 5.06
N GLY A 161 3.39 -6.24 6.23
CA GLY A 161 3.15 -6.89 7.52
C GLY A 161 1.67 -6.82 7.91
N ALA A 162 1.09 -5.63 7.87
CA ALA A 162 -0.33 -5.43 8.20
C ALA A 162 -1.25 -6.22 7.28
N PHE A 163 -0.96 -6.25 5.96
CA PHE A 163 -1.69 -7.08 5.03
C PHE A 163 -1.56 -8.57 5.36
N SER A 164 -0.34 -9.04 5.61
CA SER A 164 -0.06 -10.45 5.89
C SER A 164 -0.74 -10.94 7.17
N ILE A 165 -0.72 -10.12 8.22
CA ILE A 165 -1.39 -10.41 9.49
C ILE A 165 -2.91 -10.38 9.30
N GLY A 166 -3.45 -9.35 8.66
CA GLY A 166 -4.87 -9.23 8.37
C GLY A 166 -5.39 -10.37 7.49
N ALA A 167 -4.61 -10.78 6.49
CA ALA A 167 -4.91 -11.93 5.63
C ALA A 167 -4.69 -13.29 6.32
N ARG A 168 -4.24 -13.29 7.58
CA ARG A 168 -3.97 -14.51 8.37
C ARG A 168 -3.01 -15.46 7.66
N LEU A 169 -1.93 -14.93 7.09
CA LEU A 169 -0.88 -15.77 6.53
C LEU A 169 -0.12 -16.49 7.64
N PRO A 170 0.33 -17.74 7.42
CA PRO A 170 1.08 -18.47 8.42
C PRO A 170 2.45 -17.84 8.68
N TRP A 171 2.91 -17.85 9.93
CA TRP A 171 4.25 -17.38 10.32
C TRP A 171 5.33 -18.39 9.96
N THR A 172 4.99 -19.67 10.02
CA THR A 172 5.89 -20.80 9.71
C THR A 172 5.20 -21.73 8.72
N LYS A 173 6.00 -22.49 7.95
CA LYS A 173 5.43 -23.61 7.22
C LYS A 173 4.84 -24.58 8.23
N SER A 174 3.54 -24.86 8.12
CA SER A 174 2.99 -26.09 8.73
C SER A 174 3.68 -27.26 8.03
N ILE A 175 4.51 -27.95 8.78
CA ILE A 175 5.16 -29.20 8.38
C ILE A 175 4.07 -30.25 8.17
#